data_9f951e3fdb9e5b4d4c03bd8de521069e
#
_entry.id   9f951e3fdb9e5b4d4c03bd8de521069e
#
_cell.length_a   1.000
_cell.length_b   1.000
_cell.length_c   1.000
_cell.angle_alpha   90.00
_cell.angle_beta   90.00
_cell.angle_gamma   90.00
#
_symmetry.space_group_name_H-M   'P 1'
#
loop_
_entity.id
_entity.type
_entity.pdbx_description
1 polymer ?
#
loop_
_entity_poly.entity_id
_entity_poly.type
_entity_poly.pdbx_seq_one_letter_code
_entity_poly.pdbx_strand_id
1 'polypeptide(L)'
;PWLRPSTAKGYSQALDETWEQYIDETGNTWARRGSFSDSADFIGWYAEKGIDSGIKKTDARSLYLAYHEGYTGFKNRTYRQKQWLMDVADKVQNRSNMYQRQYWGCAEDLRKESKRLFFF
;
A
#
# COMPACT_ATOMS: atom_id res chain seq x y z
N PRO A 1 -14.25 18.28 -24.74
CA PRO A 1 -13.22 18.47 -23.72
C PRO A 1 -13.14 17.24 -22.83
N TRP A 2 -12.03 16.55 -22.99
CA TRP A 2 -11.75 15.37 -22.19
C TRP A 2 -11.19 15.80 -20.84
N LEU A 3 -12.09 16.04 -19.89
CA LEU A 3 -11.68 16.22 -18.51
C LEU A 3 -11.15 14.88 -18.01
N ARG A 4 -9.89 14.84 -17.59
CA ARG A 4 -9.37 13.70 -16.87
C ARG A 4 -10.24 13.47 -15.64
N PRO A 5 -10.90 12.32 -15.49
CA PRO A 5 -11.79 12.09 -14.35
C PRO A 5 -11.02 11.98 -13.02
N SER A 6 -9.68 11.87 -13.07
CA SER A 6 -8.82 11.72 -11.90
C SER A 6 -7.39 12.15 -12.24
N THR A 7 -6.65 12.64 -11.23
CA THR A 7 -5.22 12.93 -11.32
C THR A 7 -4.35 11.69 -10.99
N ALA A 8 -4.97 10.53 -10.72
CA ALA A 8 -4.28 9.28 -10.41
C ALA A 8 -3.30 8.90 -11.54
N LYS A 9 -2.06 8.59 -11.17
CA LYS A 9 -0.97 8.37 -12.13
C LYS A 9 0.05 7.35 -11.62
N GLY A 10 0.66 6.63 -12.56
CA GLY A 10 1.79 5.74 -12.31
C GLY A 10 1.40 4.42 -11.66
N TYR A 11 2.39 3.68 -11.15
CA TYR A 11 2.21 2.35 -10.56
C TYR A 11 1.27 2.33 -9.35
N SER A 12 1.34 3.36 -8.50
CA SER A 12 0.51 3.44 -7.30
C SER A 12 -0.87 4.06 -7.56
N GLN A 13 -1.10 4.67 -8.73
CA GLN A 13 -2.28 5.46 -9.02
C GLN A 13 -2.53 6.58 -8.00
N ALA A 14 -1.45 7.15 -7.47
CA ALA A 14 -1.49 8.26 -6.53
C ALA A 14 -2.06 9.52 -7.17
N LEU A 15 -2.93 10.21 -6.45
CA LEU A 15 -3.44 11.54 -6.82
C LEU A 15 -2.36 12.60 -6.65
N ASP A 16 -2.45 13.69 -7.40
CA ASP A 16 -1.49 14.80 -7.32
C ASP A 16 -1.32 15.30 -5.88
N GLU A 17 -2.41 15.63 -5.20
CA GLU A 17 -2.41 16.12 -3.82
C GLU A 17 -1.73 15.15 -2.84
N THR A 18 -2.05 13.86 -2.95
CA THR A 18 -1.49 12.84 -2.05
C THR A 18 -0.01 12.62 -2.32
N TRP A 19 0.40 12.72 -3.58
CA TRP A 19 1.81 12.61 -3.96
C TRP A 19 2.63 13.82 -3.47
N GLU A 20 2.08 15.01 -3.57
CA GLU A 20 2.69 16.24 -3.04
C GLU A 20 2.86 16.14 -1.52
N GLN A 21 1.84 15.67 -0.81
CA GLN A 21 1.94 15.42 0.63
C GLN A 21 3.05 14.42 0.96
N TYR A 22 3.16 13.34 0.20
CA TYR A 22 4.24 12.36 0.37
C TYR A 22 5.62 13.00 0.20
N ILE A 23 5.81 13.80 -0.84
CA ILE A 23 7.06 14.51 -1.09
C ILE A 23 7.38 15.45 0.06
N ASP A 24 6.42 16.22 0.51
CA ASP A 24 6.60 17.20 1.60
C ASP A 24 6.97 16.53 2.92
N GLU A 25 6.31 15.43 3.25
CA GLU A 25 6.54 14.73 4.52
C GLU A 25 7.82 13.89 4.53
N THR A 26 8.21 13.34 3.40
CA THR A 26 9.40 12.45 3.31
C THR A 26 10.66 13.16 2.85
N GLY A 27 10.54 14.33 2.23
CA GLY A 27 11.66 15.04 1.62
C GLY A 27 12.13 14.42 0.30
N ASN A 28 11.41 13.45 -0.27
CA ASN A 28 11.74 12.78 -1.52
C ASN A 28 11.38 13.63 -2.75
N THR A 29 11.97 14.79 -2.86
CA THR A 29 11.63 15.80 -3.87
C THR A 29 11.72 15.30 -5.32
N TRP A 30 12.60 14.36 -5.58
CA TRP A 30 12.84 13.81 -6.93
C TRP A 30 12.05 12.53 -7.22
N ALA A 31 11.22 12.07 -6.29
CA ALA A 31 10.39 10.89 -6.48
C ALA A 31 9.40 11.09 -7.64
N ARG A 32 9.21 10.04 -8.43
CA ARG A 32 8.33 10.05 -9.62
C ARG A 32 7.32 8.93 -9.56
N ARG A 33 6.08 9.24 -9.86
CA ARG A 33 4.98 8.27 -9.90
C ARG A 33 5.15 7.18 -10.97
N GLY A 34 5.94 7.45 -12.00
CA GLY A 34 6.32 6.47 -13.02
C GLY A 34 7.45 5.51 -12.61
N SER A 35 8.10 5.75 -11.47
CA SER A 35 9.12 4.86 -10.90
C SER A 35 8.48 3.81 -10.00
N PHE A 36 8.79 2.53 -10.25
CA PHE A 36 8.30 1.42 -9.42
C PHE A 36 8.77 1.53 -7.97
N SER A 37 10.06 1.81 -7.76
CA SER A 37 10.62 1.91 -6.40
C SER A 37 10.03 3.09 -5.62
N ASP A 38 9.86 4.25 -6.26
CA ASP A 38 9.24 5.42 -5.63
C ASP A 38 7.78 5.16 -5.29
N SER A 39 7.06 4.48 -6.19
CA SER A 39 5.66 4.10 -5.94
C SER A 39 5.52 3.07 -4.82
N ALA A 40 6.44 2.12 -4.71
CA ALA A 40 6.46 1.16 -3.61
C ALA A 40 6.72 1.85 -2.27
N ASP A 41 7.64 2.80 -2.22
CA ASP A 41 7.91 3.61 -1.03
C ASP A 41 6.69 4.45 -0.63
N PHE A 42 6.04 5.08 -1.61
CA PHE A 42 4.78 5.81 -1.40
C PHE A 42 3.69 4.94 -0.79
N ILE A 43 3.51 3.72 -1.31
CA ILE A 43 2.50 2.77 -0.77
C ILE A 43 2.81 2.44 0.69
N GLY A 44 4.08 2.22 1.03
CA GLY A 44 4.53 1.99 2.40
C GLY A 44 4.24 3.17 3.32
N TRP A 45 4.59 4.38 2.89
CA TRP A 45 4.28 5.61 3.62
C TRP A 45 2.78 5.80 3.86
N TYR A 46 1.96 5.54 2.84
CA TYR A 46 0.50 5.65 2.95
C TYR A 46 -0.07 4.59 3.91
N ALA A 47 0.44 3.37 3.86
CA ALA A 47 0.02 2.29 4.75
C ALA A 47 0.37 2.60 6.22
N GLU A 48 1.52 3.22 6.49
CA GLU A 48 1.90 3.66 7.84
C GLU A 48 0.89 4.65 8.43
N LYS A 49 0.37 5.58 7.63
CA LYS A 49 -0.70 6.48 8.06
C LYS A 49 -1.96 5.70 8.49
N GLY A 50 -2.29 4.62 7.80
CA GLY A 50 -3.40 3.74 8.17
C GLY A 50 -3.15 3.06 9.50
N ILE A 51 -1.95 2.57 9.72
CA ILE A 51 -1.55 1.93 10.97
C ILE A 51 -1.61 2.93 12.13
N ASP A 52 -1.12 4.14 11.93
CA ASP A 52 -1.20 5.23 12.92
C ASP A 52 -2.66 5.63 13.21
N SER A 53 -3.55 5.42 12.25
CA SER A 53 -4.99 5.64 12.39
C SER A 53 -5.74 4.47 13.05
N GLY A 54 -5.04 3.41 13.44
CA GLY A 54 -5.59 2.27 14.16
C GLY A 54 -5.89 1.03 13.30
N ILE A 55 -5.57 1.04 12.00
CA ILE A 55 -5.69 -0.15 11.16
C ILE A 55 -4.52 -1.10 11.47
N LYS A 56 -4.81 -2.38 11.74
CA LYS A 56 -3.77 -3.37 12.03
C LYS A 56 -2.92 -3.65 10.77
N LYS A 57 -1.61 -3.86 10.95
CA LYS A 57 -0.68 -4.25 9.87
C LYS A 57 -1.13 -5.49 9.10
N THR A 58 -1.80 -6.41 9.76
CA THR A 58 -2.29 -7.66 9.18
C THR A 58 -3.64 -7.52 8.48
N ASP A 59 -4.31 -6.38 8.65
CA ASP A 59 -5.60 -6.08 8.02
C ASP A 59 -5.39 -5.42 6.65
N ALA A 60 -4.93 -6.22 5.70
CA ALA A 60 -4.70 -5.76 4.32
C ALA A 60 -5.98 -5.30 3.63
N ARG A 61 -7.12 -5.88 3.99
CA ARG A 61 -8.44 -5.48 3.49
C ARG A 61 -8.72 -4.01 3.82
N SER A 62 -8.63 -3.65 5.08
CA SER A 62 -8.88 -2.28 5.53
C SER A 62 -7.85 -1.29 5.00
N LEU A 63 -6.57 -1.67 4.93
CA LEU A 63 -5.54 -0.83 4.34
C LEU A 63 -5.82 -0.56 2.85
N TYR A 64 -6.26 -1.57 2.11
CA TYR A 64 -6.63 -1.42 0.70
C TYR A 64 -7.87 -0.53 0.51
N LEU A 65 -8.91 -0.72 1.33
CA LEU A 65 -10.10 0.12 1.29
C LEU A 65 -9.78 1.58 1.62
N ALA A 66 -8.96 1.82 2.62
CA ALA A 66 -8.48 3.16 2.98
C ALA A 66 -7.62 3.78 1.87
N TYR A 67 -6.80 2.96 1.21
CA TYR A 67 -6.01 3.40 0.07
C TYR A 67 -6.89 3.87 -1.09
N HIS A 68 -7.94 3.13 -1.39
CA HIS A 68 -8.86 3.45 -2.49
C HIS A 68 -9.78 4.63 -2.18
N GLU A 69 -10.38 4.65 -0.99
CA GLU A 69 -11.40 5.65 -0.60
C GLU A 69 -10.82 6.89 0.07
N GLY A 70 -9.54 6.87 0.45
CA GLY A 70 -8.96 7.82 1.37
C GLY A 70 -9.38 7.53 2.82
N TYR A 71 -8.66 8.09 3.79
CA TYR A 71 -8.95 7.81 5.21
C TYR A 71 -10.32 8.36 5.65
N THR A 72 -10.71 9.52 5.15
CA THR A 72 -12.05 10.08 5.42
C THR A 72 -13.15 9.19 4.85
N GLY A 73 -13.00 8.76 3.61
CA GLY A 73 -13.95 7.84 2.97
C GLY A 73 -14.02 6.49 3.68
N PHE A 74 -12.88 5.94 4.07
CA PHE A 74 -12.82 4.71 4.85
C PHE A 74 -13.54 4.85 6.20
N LYS A 75 -13.28 5.92 6.93
CA LYS A 75 -13.94 6.21 8.21
C LYS A 75 -15.46 6.35 8.05
N ASN A 76 -15.90 7.00 6.98
CA ASN A 76 -17.30 7.18 6.64
C ASN A 76 -17.92 5.97 5.94
N ARG A 77 -17.12 4.92 5.70
CA ARG A 77 -17.55 3.64 5.11
C ARG A 77 -18.17 3.79 3.71
N THR A 78 -17.64 4.70 2.89
CA THR A 78 -18.11 4.92 1.53
C THR A 78 -17.96 3.68 0.63
N TYR A 79 -17.01 2.80 0.95
CA TYR A 79 -16.79 1.53 0.26
C TYR A 79 -18.00 0.59 0.31
N ARG A 80 -18.90 0.73 1.27
CA ARG A 80 -20.11 -0.12 1.39
C ARG A 80 -21.03 -0.01 0.19
N GLN A 81 -20.96 1.07 -0.56
CA GLN A 81 -21.74 1.29 -1.78
C GLN A 81 -21.08 0.64 -3.02
N LYS A 82 -19.88 0.06 -2.85
CA LYS A 82 -19.06 -0.49 -3.94
C LYS A 82 -18.75 -1.96 -3.68
N GLN A 83 -19.71 -2.85 -4.02
CA GLN A 83 -19.53 -4.28 -3.80
C GLN A 83 -18.27 -4.82 -4.49
N TRP A 84 -18.00 -4.36 -5.71
CA TRP A 84 -16.79 -4.74 -6.44
C TRP A 84 -15.51 -4.41 -5.69
N LEU A 85 -15.47 -3.27 -4.99
CA LEU A 85 -14.32 -2.85 -4.21
C LEU A 85 -14.11 -3.74 -2.98
N MET A 86 -15.19 -4.09 -2.30
CA MET A 86 -15.14 -5.01 -1.17
C MET A 86 -14.66 -6.40 -1.61
N ASP A 87 -15.11 -6.87 -2.76
CA ASP A 87 -14.67 -8.16 -3.34
C ASP A 87 -13.18 -8.14 -3.67
N VAL A 88 -12.67 -7.06 -4.25
CA VAL A 88 -11.24 -6.89 -4.51
C VAL A 88 -10.45 -6.82 -3.20
N ALA A 89 -10.94 -6.09 -2.21
CA ALA A 89 -10.29 -6.00 -0.90
C ALA A 89 -10.19 -7.35 -0.20
N ASP A 90 -11.20 -8.20 -0.32
CA ASP A 90 -11.18 -9.58 0.20
C ASP A 90 -10.12 -10.43 -0.51
N LYS A 91 -9.97 -10.28 -1.83
CA LYS A 91 -8.89 -10.94 -2.59
C LYS A 91 -7.51 -10.46 -2.14
N VAL A 92 -7.36 -9.17 -1.89
CA VAL A 92 -6.11 -8.59 -1.36
C VAL A 92 -5.76 -9.22 0.00
N GLN A 93 -6.74 -9.34 0.89
CA GLN A 93 -6.53 -9.99 2.19
C GLN A 93 -6.11 -11.45 2.03
N ASN A 94 -6.77 -12.20 1.17
CA ASN A 94 -6.43 -13.61 0.94
C ASN A 94 -5.02 -13.77 0.39
N ARG A 95 -4.60 -12.91 -0.54
CA ARG A 95 -3.23 -12.92 -1.08
C ARG A 95 -2.20 -12.51 -0.03
N SER A 96 -2.50 -11.51 0.77
CA SER A 96 -1.65 -11.09 1.88
C SER A 96 -1.41 -12.24 2.85
N ASN A 97 -2.47 -12.95 3.23
CA ASN A 97 -2.38 -14.12 4.11
C ASN A 97 -1.54 -15.24 3.47
N MET A 98 -1.70 -15.48 2.18
CA MET A 98 -0.92 -16.47 1.43
C MET A 98 0.57 -16.11 1.42
N TYR A 99 0.92 -14.88 1.07
CA TYR A 99 2.31 -14.42 1.06
C TYR A 99 2.93 -14.45 2.45
N GLN A 100 2.18 -14.11 3.48
CA GLN A 100 2.63 -14.20 4.86
C GLN A 100 2.98 -15.64 5.25
N ARG A 101 2.13 -16.61 4.89
CA ARG A 101 2.42 -18.03 5.14
C ARG A 101 3.65 -18.50 4.37
N GLN A 102 3.79 -18.08 3.11
CA GLN A 102 4.97 -18.41 2.29
C GLN A 102 6.24 -17.80 2.89
N TYR A 103 6.18 -16.55 3.31
CA TYR A 103 7.30 -15.87 3.95
C TYR A 103 7.73 -16.60 5.23
N TRP A 104 6.80 -16.91 6.11
CA TRP A 104 7.12 -17.62 7.35
C TRP A 104 7.67 -19.02 7.09
N GLY A 105 7.19 -19.70 6.05
CA GLY A 105 7.70 -21.01 5.66
C GLY A 105 9.15 -21.00 5.18
N CYS A 106 9.63 -19.90 4.60
CA CYS A 106 11.01 -19.80 4.10
C CYS A 106 11.92 -18.85 4.93
N ALA A 107 11.37 -18.11 5.90
CA ALA A 107 12.11 -17.10 6.64
C ALA A 107 13.32 -17.67 7.40
N GLU A 108 13.19 -18.88 7.91
CA GLU A 108 14.27 -19.55 8.62
C GLU A 108 15.42 -19.95 7.69
N ASP A 109 15.10 -20.46 6.52
CA ASP A 109 16.09 -20.82 5.51
C ASP A 109 16.82 -19.59 5.00
N LEU A 110 16.10 -18.50 4.76
CA LEU A 110 16.67 -17.20 4.38
C LEU A 110 17.62 -16.65 5.46
N ARG A 111 17.28 -16.81 6.74
CA ARG A 111 18.14 -16.41 7.84
C ARG A 111 19.42 -17.25 7.90
N LYS A 112 19.31 -18.56 7.72
CA LYS A 112 20.46 -19.47 7.68
C LYS A 112 21.40 -19.11 6.54
N GLU A 113 20.86 -18.84 5.37
CA GLU A 113 21.63 -18.45 4.19
C GLU A 113 22.31 -17.09 4.38
N SER A 114 21.63 -16.12 4.93
CA SER A 114 22.20 -14.80 5.26
C SER A 114 23.35 -14.92 6.25
N LYS A 115 23.22 -15.71 7.31
CA LYS A 115 24.31 -15.99 8.26
C LYS A 115 25.50 -16.67 7.60
N ARG A 116 25.24 -17.60 6.70
CA ARG A 116 26.27 -18.31 5.95
C ARG A 116 27.08 -17.39 5.05
N LEU A 117 26.46 -16.37 4.43
CA LEU A 117 27.11 -15.37 3.59
C LEU A 117 27.97 -14.37 4.37
N PHE A 118 27.62 -14.09 5.64
CA PHE A 118 28.32 -13.12 6.46
C PHE A 118 29.43 -13.71 7.36
N PHE A 119 29.50 -15.03 7.51
CA PHE A 119 30.45 -15.71 8.41
C PHE A 119 31.45 -16.59 7.68
N PHE A 120 31.74 -16.29 6.44
CA PHE A 120 32.86 -16.92 5.72
C PHE A 120 34.14 -16.19 5.97
#